data_b0e9f891023b8b6f6a58ca0e5d71ce8c
#
_entry.id   b0e9f891023b8b6f6a58ca0e5d71ce8c
#
_cell.length_a   1.000
_cell.length_b   1.000
_cell.length_c   1.000
_cell.angle_alpha   90.00
_cell.angle_beta   90.00
_cell.angle_gamma   90.00
#
_symmetry.space_group_name_H-M   'P 1'
#
loop_
_entity.id
_entity.type
_entity.pdbx_description
1 polymer ?
#
loop_
_entity_poly.entity_id
_entity_poly.type
_entity_poly.pdbx_seq_one_letter_code
_entity_poly.pdbx_strand_id
1 'polypeptide(L)'
;MIITIPWLKEHLNTKASEPEIINQLTNIGLEVEAIKENSGKMSAFKVAKILKTEKHPNADKLKVCDVTLGDKEIFKVVCGATNAREGLVTIYAPPGAIIPKTNFELKIVKIRGVESRGMLCSESELNLSTESDGIIELKNKEKNIGKSYFNTRSEKTIDISITPNRADCLGVKGIARDLSSAGVGKLLESKIKKLKLTAKHSIKTSIVKDKNSGCAAFGSCYIKNITNKESPDWLKKKLTALGLKPISAVVDITNYVMFDLNRPL
;
A
#
# COMPACT_ATOMS: atom_id res chain seq x y z
N MET A 1 -4.28 -12.62 -10.44
CA MET A 1 -5.12 -11.56 -9.80
C MET A 1 -4.81 -11.52 -8.32
N ILE A 2 -4.37 -10.36 -7.82
CA ILE A 2 -4.01 -10.25 -6.40
C ILE A 2 -5.18 -9.65 -5.62
N ILE A 3 -5.55 -10.26 -4.50
CA ILE A 3 -6.60 -9.79 -3.59
C ILE A 3 -6.14 -9.85 -2.13
N THR A 4 -6.87 -9.18 -1.24
CA THR A 4 -6.75 -9.37 0.21
C THR A 4 -8.06 -9.88 0.80
N ILE A 5 -7.99 -10.66 1.88
CA ILE A 5 -9.20 -11.17 2.56
C ILE A 5 -10.08 -10.03 3.10
N PRO A 6 -9.55 -8.96 3.70
CA PRO A 6 -10.38 -7.83 4.11
C PRO A 6 -11.13 -7.17 2.94
N TRP A 7 -10.48 -7.00 1.78
CA TRP A 7 -11.15 -6.45 0.61
C TRP A 7 -12.23 -7.39 0.06
N LEU A 8 -11.95 -8.69 -0.01
CA LEU A 8 -12.93 -9.69 -0.40
C LEU A 8 -14.19 -9.65 0.51
N LYS A 9 -14.00 -9.51 1.82
CA LYS A 9 -15.09 -9.44 2.81
C LYS A 9 -15.93 -8.16 2.72
N GLU A 10 -15.51 -7.16 1.98
CA GLU A 10 -16.38 -6.00 1.65
C GLU A 10 -17.49 -6.38 0.67
N HIS A 11 -17.29 -7.43 -0.13
CA HIS A 11 -18.27 -7.96 -1.07
C HIS A 11 -18.90 -9.29 -0.63
N LEU A 12 -18.31 -10.00 0.32
CA LEU A 12 -18.75 -11.32 0.76
C LEU A 12 -18.94 -11.36 2.27
N ASN A 13 -20.18 -11.49 2.72
CA ASN A 13 -20.49 -11.77 4.12
C ASN A 13 -20.27 -13.26 4.40
N THR A 14 -19.18 -13.59 5.05
CA THR A 14 -18.79 -14.98 5.32
C THR A 14 -18.21 -15.14 6.73
N LYS A 15 -18.47 -16.28 7.34
CA LYS A 15 -17.84 -16.75 8.58
C LYS A 15 -16.67 -17.69 8.30
N ALA A 16 -16.45 -18.05 7.03
CA ALA A 16 -15.36 -18.94 6.67
C ALA A 16 -14.01 -18.36 7.07
N SER A 17 -13.15 -19.22 7.52
CA SER A 17 -11.75 -18.91 7.84
C SER A 17 -10.96 -18.65 6.54
N GLU A 18 -9.79 -18.01 6.67
CA GLU A 18 -8.92 -17.77 5.53
C GLU A 18 -8.50 -19.07 4.81
N PRO A 19 -8.09 -20.15 5.48
CA PRO A 19 -7.78 -21.42 4.82
C PRO A 19 -8.98 -22.01 4.06
N GLU A 20 -10.19 -21.93 4.60
CA GLU A 20 -11.41 -22.41 3.93
C GLU A 20 -11.70 -21.62 2.66
N ILE A 21 -11.53 -20.29 2.68
CA ILE A 21 -11.68 -19.45 1.50
C ILE A 21 -10.64 -19.82 0.43
N ILE A 22 -9.37 -19.99 0.81
CA ILE A 22 -8.28 -20.35 -0.09
C ILE A 22 -8.53 -21.71 -0.74
N ASN A 23 -8.92 -22.72 0.03
CA ASN A 23 -9.22 -24.05 -0.48
C ASN A 23 -10.42 -23.99 -1.45
N GLN A 24 -11.45 -23.22 -1.12
CA GLN A 24 -12.62 -23.12 -1.96
C GLN A 24 -12.34 -22.37 -3.27
N LEU A 25 -11.46 -21.36 -3.26
CA LEU A 25 -11.02 -20.70 -4.50
C LEU A 25 -10.46 -21.74 -5.48
N THR A 26 -9.56 -22.57 -5.04
CA THR A 26 -8.97 -23.64 -5.88
C THR A 26 -10.04 -24.65 -6.34
N ASN A 27 -10.95 -25.05 -5.45
CA ASN A 27 -12.01 -26.01 -5.78
C ASN A 27 -12.97 -25.50 -6.87
N ILE A 28 -13.20 -24.19 -6.97
CA ILE A 28 -14.06 -23.60 -8.02
C ILE A 28 -13.28 -23.18 -9.27
N GLY A 29 -12.00 -23.59 -9.38
CA GLY A 29 -11.15 -23.35 -10.55
C GLY A 29 -10.48 -21.97 -10.56
N LEU A 30 -10.41 -21.29 -9.42
CA LEU A 30 -9.63 -20.06 -9.21
C LEU A 30 -8.37 -20.45 -8.43
N GLU A 31 -7.36 -20.96 -9.12
CA GLU A 31 -6.15 -21.52 -8.54
C GLU A 31 -5.35 -20.47 -7.77
N VAL A 32 -5.03 -20.76 -6.50
CA VAL A 32 -4.19 -19.91 -5.67
C VAL A 32 -2.72 -20.28 -5.89
N GLU A 33 -1.99 -19.42 -6.58
CA GLU A 33 -0.56 -19.63 -6.89
C GLU A 33 0.35 -19.28 -5.71
N ALA A 34 0.03 -18.21 -4.98
CA ALA A 34 0.86 -17.76 -3.87
C ALA A 34 0.06 -17.01 -2.81
N ILE A 35 0.49 -17.18 -1.56
CA ILE A 35 0.05 -16.36 -0.43
C ILE A 35 1.28 -15.61 0.06
N LYS A 36 1.23 -14.28 -0.01
CA LYS A 36 2.33 -13.42 0.44
C LYS A 36 1.92 -12.69 1.70
N GLU A 37 2.70 -12.84 2.73
CA GLU A 37 2.53 -12.12 3.99
C GLU A 37 3.54 -10.96 4.04
N ASN A 38 3.06 -9.75 3.83
CA ASN A 38 3.93 -8.56 3.78
C ASN A 38 4.33 -8.01 5.16
N SER A 39 3.90 -8.66 6.24
CA SER A 39 3.87 -8.07 7.58
C SER A 39 5.11 -8.20 8.43
N GLY A 40 5.80 -9.31 8.34
CA GLY A 40 6.91 -9.56 9.26
C GLY A 40 8.08 -8.60 9.04
N LYS A 41 8.36 -8.29 7.78
CA LYS A 41 9.53 -7.47 7.40
C LYS A 41 9.30 -5.97 7.61
N MET A 42 8.08 -5.47 7.42
CA MET A 42 7.78 -4.03 7.50
C MET A 42 7.39 -3.54 8.90
N SER A 43 6.96 -4.41 9.79
CA SER A 43 6.63 -4.07 11.18
C SER A 43 7.83 -3.66 12.02
N ALA A 44 9.04 -4.04 11.61
CA ALA A 44 10.29 -3.68 12.26
C ALA A 44 10.61 -2.18 12.14
N PHE A 45 10.13 -1.51 11.08
CA PHE A 45 10.37 -0.08 10.87
C PHE A 45 9.53 0.76 11.84
N LYS A 46 10.20 1.54 12.69
CA LYS A 46 9.57 2.29 13.77
C LYS A 46 9.70 3.79 13.57
N VAL A 47 8.71 4.52 14.05
CA VAL A 47 8.80 5.97 14.17
C VAL A 47 9.77 6.29 15.28
N ALA A 48 10.79 7.09 14.99
CA ALA A 48 11.83 7.45 15.92
C ALA A 48 12.10 8.95 15.91
N LYS A 49 12.68 9.48 16.97
CA LYS A 49 13.11 10.88 17.06
C LYS A 49 14.62 10.95 17.20
N ILE A 50 15.23 11.85 16.47
CA ILE A 50 16.65 12.19 16.63
C ILE A 50 16.76 13.16 17.81
N LEU A 51 17.48 12.76 18.84
CA LEU A 51 17.72 13.59 20.04
C LEU A 51 18.89 14.53 19.84
N LYS A 52 19.96 14.03 19.20
CA LYS A 52 21.20 14.77 18.99
C LYS A 52 21.85 14.34 17.68
N THR A 53 22.57 15.25 17.03
CA THR A 53 23.41 14.96 15.87
C THR A 53 24.80 15.56 16.05
N GLU A 54 25.82 14.75 15.80
CA GLU A 54 27.23 15.17 15.82
C GLU A 54 27.88 14.82 14.48
N LYS A 55 28.95 15.56 14.12
CA LYS A 55 29.78 15.18 12.97
C LYS A 55 30.51 13.89 13.27
N HIS A 56 30.61 13.02 12.27
CA HIS A 56 31.35 11.78 12.40
C HIS A 56 32.87 12.09 12.51
N PRO A 57 33.60 11.52 13.50
CA PRO A 57 35.00 11.86 13.74
C PRO A 57 35.94 11.55 12.56
N ASN A 58 35.60 10.54 11.76
CA ASN A 58 36.47 10.03 10.68
C ASN A 58 35.77 10.13 9.28
N ALA A 59 34.76 10.98 9.13
CA ALA A 59 34.04 11.11 7.85
C ALA A 59 33.24 12.41 7.74
N ASP A 60 33.67 13.34 6.89
CA ASP A 60 33.08 14.69 6.76
C ASP A 60 31.63 14.69 6.28
N LYS A 61 31.20 13.68 5.53
CA LYS A 61 29.85 13.58 4.98
C LYS A 61 28.88 12.78 5.86
N LEU A 62 29.34 12.24 6.99
CA LEU A 62 28.51 11.44 7.88
C LEU A 62 28.23 12.18 9.19
N LYS A 63 27.07 11.85 9.77
CA LYS A 63 26.65 12.30 11.10
C LYS A 63 26.45 11.10 12.00
N VAL A 64 26.71 11.24 13.28
CA VAL A 64 26.33 10.30 14.33
C VAL A 64 25.06 10.84 14.97
N CYS A 65 23.98 10.08 14.92
CA CYS A 65 22.68 10.48 15.44
C CYS A 65 22.35 9.64 16.68
N ASP A 66 21.98 10.28 17.77
CA ASP A 66 21.37 9.64 18.92
C ASP A 66 19.84 9.58 18.70
N VAL A 67 19.31 8.38 18.60
CA VAL A 67 17.93 8.11 18.20
C VAL A 67 17.17 7.43 19.32
N THR A 68 15.94 7.87 19.61
CA THR A 68 15.05 7.25 20.60
C THR A 68 13.76 6.74 19.98
N LEU A 69 13.22 5.68 20.58
CA LEU A 69 11.87 5.14 20.32
C LEU A 69 10.86 5.57 21.37
N GLY A 70 11.20 6.55 22.22
CA GLY A 70 10.31 7.07 23.26
C GLY A 70 10.44 6.40 24.63
N ASP A 71 11.32 5.41 24.74
CA ASP A 71 11.77 4.78 25.97
C ASP A 71 13.11 5.40 26.46
N LYS A 72 13.70 4.81 27.47
CA LYS A 72 15.00 5.28 28.01
C LYS A 72 16.20 4.85 27.16
N GLU A 73 15.98 4.01 26.15
CA GLU A 73 17.05 3.49 25.32
C GLU A 73 17.36 4.47 24.18
N ILE A 74 18.66 4.73 23.98
CA ILE A 74 19.17 5.59 22.93
C ILE A 74 20.05 4.74 22.02
N PHE A 75 19.77 4.78 20.72
CA PHE A 75 20.53 4.06 19.71
C PHE A 75 21.44 5.03 18.96
N LYS A 76 22.72 4.69 18.84
CA LYS A 76 23.62 5.42 17.94
C LYS A 76 23.47 4.91 16.52
N VAL A 77 23.22 5.83 15.60
CA VAL A 77 23.04 5.54 14.18
C VAL A 77 23.89 6.48 13.35
N VAL A 78 24.74 5.91 12.51
CA VAL A 78 25.52 6.69 11.54
C VAL A 78 24.65 6.96 10.31
N CYS A 79 24.51 8.22 9.92
CA CYS A 79 23.64 8.68 8.85
C CYS A 79 24.40 9.59 7.87
N GLY A 80 24.22 9.34 6.57
CA GLY A 80 24.78 10.15 5.49
C GLY A 80 23.83 11.21 4.96
N ALA A 81 22.59 11.27 5.44
CA ALA A 81 21.59 12.21 4.95
C ALA A 81 21.87 13.65 5.41
N THR A 82 21.81 14.59 4.48
CA THR A 82 22.04 16.01 4.75
C THR A 82 20.99 16.62 5.67
N ASN A 83 19.74 16.13 5.56
CA ASN A 83 18.61 16.61 6.34
C ASN A 83 18.52 16.04 7.76
N ALA A 84 19.41 15.10 8.16
CA ALA A 84 19.47 14.60 9.52
C ALA A 84 19.82 15.74 10.50
N ARG A 85 18.92 16.03 11.46
CA ARG A 85 19.04 17.09 12.45
C ARG A 85 18.34 16.76 13.76
N GLU A 86 18.75 17.42 14.81
CA GLU A 86 18.12 17.31 16.12
C GLU A 86 16.61 17.67 16.05
N GLY A 87 15.80 16.93 16.80
CA GLY A 87 14.34 17.10 16.85
C GLY A 87 13.58 16.45 15.70
N LEU A 88 14.25 15.96 14.64
CA LEU A 88 13.60 15.34 13.50
C LEU A 88 12.93 14.01 13.90
N VAL A 89 11.64 13.87 13.55
CA VAL A 89 10.92 12.60 13.63
C VAL A 89 11.03 11.91 12.28
N THR A 90 11.51 10.67 12.28
CA THR A 90 11.85 9.91 11.08
C THR A 90 11.53 8.43 11.25
N ILE A 91 11.91 7.60 10.27
CA ILE A 91 11.75 6.14 10.33
C ILE A 91 13.10 5.50 10.63
N TYR A 92 13.11 4.69 11.66
CA TYR A 92 14.26 3.90 12.10
C TYR A 92 14.04 2.42 11.77
N ALA A 93 15.05 1.82 11.17
CA ALA A 93 15.16 0.39 10.94
C ALA A 93 16.16 -0.21 11.94
N PRO A 94 15.72 -1.09 12.85
CA PRO A 94 16.61 -1.76 13.81
C PRO A 94 17.48 -2.84 13.14
N PRO A 95 18.53 -3.32 13.81
CA PRO A 95 19.25 -4.52 13.39
C PRO A 95 18.28 -5.72 13.23
N GLY A 96 18.47 -6.54 12.20
CA GLY A 96 17.55 -7.60 11.79
C GLY A 96 16.45 -7.16 10.83
N ALA A 97 16.23 -5.86 10.63
CA ALA A 97 15.29 -5.37 9.62
C ALA A 97 15.86 -5.60 8.21
N ILE A 98 14.98 -5.98 7.28
CA ILE A 98 15.35 -6.16 5.86
C ILE A 98 14.89 -4.93 5.08
N ILE A 99 15.83 -4.25 4.43
CA ILE A 99 15.56 -3.07 3.60
C ILE A 99 14.86 -3.50 2.31
N PRO A 100 13.63 -3.01 2.02
CA PRO A 100 12.83 -3.49 0.90
C PRO A 100 13.49 -3.30 -0.47
N LYS A 101 14.19 -2.19 -0.70
CA LYS A 101 14.83 -1.88 -1.98
C LYS A 101 15.95 -2.84 -2.34
N THR A 102 16.78 -3.20 -1.36
CA THR A 102 18.02 -3.97 -1.58
C THR A 102 17.90 -5.40 -1.11
N ASN A 103 16.83 -5.74 -0.41
CA ASN A 103 16.64 -7.00 0.33
C ASN A 103 17.81 -7.33 1.29
N PHE A 104 18.48 -6.29 1.79
CA PHE A 104 19.63 -6.38 2.68
C PHE A 104 19.16 -6.39 4.14
N GLU A 105 19.65 -7.35 4.92
CA GLU A 105 19.41 -7.43 6.37
C GLU A 105 20.39 -6.53 7.13
N LEU A 106 19.86 -5.61 7.94
CA LEU A 106 20.65 -4.72 8.75
C LEU A 106 21.30 -5.47 9.91
N LYS A 107 22.58 -5.18 10.12
CA LYS A 107 23.36 -5.68 11.27
C LYS A 107 23.96 -4.51 12.04
N ILE A 108 24.35 -4.75 13.29
CA ILE A 108 25.19 -3.80 14.03
C ILE A 108 26.56 -3.80 13.35
N VAL A 109 26.97 -2.65 12.87
CA VAL A 109 28.24 -2.49 12.13
C VAL A 109 29.03 -1.29 12.63
N LYS A 110 30.35 -1.36 12.53
CA LYS A 110 31.23 -0.21 12.76
C LYS A 110 31.48 0.51 11.43
N ILE A 111 31.00 1.73 11.30
CA ILE A 111 31.21 2.57 10.13
C ILE A 111 32.34 3.54 10.47
N ARG A 112 33.51 3.36 9.83
CA ARG A 112 34.72 4.14 10.07
C ARG A 112 35.07 4.33 11.56
N GLY A 113 34.89 3.26 12.35
CA GLY A 113 35.23 3.23 13.78
C GLY A 113 34.08 3.55 14.73
N VAL A 114 32.96 4.08 14.26
CA VAL A 114 31.75 4.35 15.07
C VAL A 114 30.74 3.24 14.89
N GLU A 115 30.23 2.67 15.99
CA GLU A 115 29.18 1.66 15.96
C GLU A 115 27.85 2.28 15.56
N SER A 116 27.20 1.67 14.55
CA SER A 116 25.85 2.01 14.12
C SER A 116 24.90 0.86 14.42
N ARG A 117 23.85 1.15 15.19
CA ARG A 117 22.80 0.20 15.56
C ARG A 117 21.54 0.47 14.74
N GLY A 118 21.53 0.02 13.49
CA GLY A 118 20.41 0.22 12.57
C GLY A 118 20.63 1.38 11.59
N MET A 119 19.54 1.83 10.99
CA MET A 119 19.54 2.82 9.90
C MET A 119 18.35 3.76 9.98
N LEU A 120 18.55 5.03 9.60
CA LEU A 120 17.45 5.98 9.32
C LEU A 120 17.10 5.89 7.84
N CYS A 121 15.82 5.71 7.53
CA CYS A 121 15.38 5.31 6.20
C CYS A 121 14.95 6.50 5.34
N SER A 122 15.28 6.43 4.06
CA SER A 122 14.73 7.26 2.99
C SER A 122 13.48 6.62 2.38
N GLU A 123 12.70 7.38 1.61
CA GLU A 123 11.54 6.84 0.89
C GLU A 123 11.94 5.78 -0.13
N SER A 124 13.06 5.99 -0.81
CA SER A 124 13.56 5.06 -1.82
C SER A 124 13.97 3.71 -1.24
N GLU A 125 14.58 3.68 -0.04
CA GLU A 125 14.96 2.43 0.64
C GLU A 125 13.77 1.61 1.08
N LEU A 126 12.65 2.28 1.38
CA LEU A 126 11.38 1.64 1.75
C LEU A 126 10.47 1.35 0.55
N ASN A 127 10.95 1.55 -0.68
CA ASN A 127 10.16 1.45 -1.92
C ASN A 127 8.89 2.33 -1.92
N LEU A 128 8.91 3.46 -1.19
CA LEU A 128 7.82 4.44 -1.17
C LEU A 128 7.96 5.47 -2.29
N SER A 129 9.19 5.73 -2.76
CA SER A 129 9.49 6.62 -3.89
C SER A 129 10.68 6.09 -4.68
N THR A 130 10.83 6.54 -5.94
CA THR A 130 12.02 6.29 -6.75
C THR A 130 13.13 7.29 -6.44
N GLU A 131 12.77 8.48 -5.97
CA GLU A 131 13.67 9.55 -5.59
C GLU A 131 13.64 9.75 -4.07
N SER A 132 14.78 10.11 -3.48
CA SER A 132 14.85 10.48 -2.07
C SER A 132 15.98 11.48 -1.83
N ASP A 133 15.60 12.65 -1.34
CA ASP A 133 16.54 13.69 -0.88
C ASP A 133 16.74 13.56 0.64
N GLY A 134 17.40 12.47 1.06
CA GLY A 134 17.70 12.23 2.47
C GLY A 134 16.73 11.26 3.15
N ILE A 135 16.65 11.33 4.49
CA ILE A 135 15.76 10.49 5.30
C ILE A 135 14.35 11.07 5.37
N ILE A 136 13.37 10.21 5.60
CA ILE A 136 11.95 10.59 5.70
C ILE A 136 11.74 11.56 6.86
N GLU A 137 11.02 12.64 6.61
CA GLU A 137 10.60 13.62 7.62
C GLU A 137 9.11 13.46 7.96
N LEU A 138 8.81 13.08 9.18
CA LEU A 138 7.45 12.85 9.64
C LEU A 138 6.95 14.08 10.42
N LYS A 139 6.15 14.91 9.77
CA LYS A 139 5.52 16.08 10.43
C LYS A 139 4.38 15.61 11.35
N ASN A 140 4.28 16.20 12.55
CA ASN A 140 3.20 15.96 13.53
C ASN A 140 2.99 14.48 13.93
N LYS A 141 4.03 13.64 13.89
CA LYS A 141 3.97 12.22 14.25
C LYS A 141 4.64 11.88 15.60
N GLU A 142 4.91 12.87 16.45
CA GLU A 142 5.58 12.68 17.75
C GLU A 142 4.85 11.70 18.67
N LYS A 143 3.50 11.70 18.65
CA LYS A 143 2.67 10.75 19.40
C LYS A 143 2.81 9.28 18.95
N ASN A 144 3.50 9.04 17.84
CA ASN A 144 3.70 7.72 17.26
C ASN A 144 5.12 7.17 17.46
N ILE A 145 5.99 7.92 18.16
CA ILE A 145 7.35 7.45 18.47
C ILE A 145 7.29 6.09 19.15
N GLY A 146 8.13 5.15 18.71
CA GLY A 146 8.18 3.75 19.16
C GLY A 146 7.17 2.83 18.48
N LYS A 147 6.12 3.35 17.84
CA LYS A 147 5.16 2.54 17.09
C LYS A 147 5.72 2.15 15.72
N SER A 148 5.26 1.03 15.18
CA SER A 148 5.55 0.69 13.79
C SER A 148 5.03 1.78 12.86
N TYR A 149 5.88 2.23 11.93
CA TYR A 149 5.48 3.19 10.90
C TYR A 149 4.45 2.58 9.95
N PHE A 150 4.73 1.38 9.53
CA PHE A 150 3.78 0.60 8.78
C PHE A 150 2.81 -0.02 9.79
N ASN A 151 1.70 0.65 10.03
CA ASN A 151 0.63 0.15 10.91
C ASN A 151 -0.09 -1.00 10.18
N THR A 152 0.67 -2.03 9.89
CA THR A 152 0.24 -3.21 9.18
C THR A 152 -0.18 -4.27 10.20
N ARG A 153 -1.47 -4.36 10.47
CA ARG A 153 -2.03 -5.71 10.38
C ARG A 153 -1.70 -6.13 8.97
N SER A 154 -0.75 -7.03 8.85
CA SER A 154 -0.33 -7.60 7.59
C SER A 154 -1.54 -8.17 6.89
N GLU A 155 -1.98 -7.45 5.90
CA GLU A 155 -2.98 -8.02 5.01
C GLU A 155 -2.24 -9.00 4.13
N LYS A 156 -2.50 -10.28 4.33
CA LYS A 156 -2.01 -11.30 3.42
C LYS A 156 -2.61 -11.03 2.05
N THR A 157 -1.78 -11.08 1.04
CA THR A 157 -2.23 -11.05 -0.34
C THR A 157 -2.29 -12.46 -0.89
N ILE A 158 -3.35 -12.75 -1.61
CA ILE A 158 -3.59 -14.01 -2.29
C ILE A 158 -3.46 -13.73 -3.78
N ASP A 159 -2.50 -14.41 -4.41
CA ASP A 159 -2.32 -14.35 -5.86
C ASP A 159 -3.07 -15.52 -6.51
N ILE A 160 -4.01 -15.18 -7.38
CA ILE A 160 -4.95 -16.12 -8.01
C ILE A 160 -4.70 -16.13 -9.51
N SER A 161 -4.47 -17.31 -10.07
CA SER A 161 -4.41 -17.52 -11.51
C SER A 161 -5.82 -17.50 -12.09
N ILE A 162 -6.07 -16.56 -12.98
CA ILE A 162 -7.36 -16.44 -13.64
C ILE A 162 -7.21 -16.86 -15.10
N THR A 163 -7.92 -17.89 -15.49
CA THR A 163 -7.92 -18.38 -16.87
C THR A 163 -8.61 -17.37 -17.82
N PRO A 164 -8.21 -17.29 -19.10
CA PRO A 164 -8.72 -16.28 -20.03
C PRO A 164 -10.24 -16.27 -20.22
N ASN A 165 -10.91 -17.40 -20.00
CA ASN A 165 -12.36 -17.53 -20.09
C ASN A 165 -13.10 -17.02 -18.83
N ARG A 166 -12.36 -16.65 -17.76
CA ARG A 166 -12.92 -16.18 -16.51
C ARG A 166 -12.59 -14.70 -16.27
N ALA A 167 -12.68 -13.90 -17.33
CA ALA A 167 -12.48 -12.45 -17.23
C ALA A 167 -13.38 -11.79 -16.18
N ASP A 168 -14.53 -12.38 -15.87
CA ASP A 168 -15.45 -11.94 -14.81
C ASP A 168 -14.86 -11.98 -13.40
N CYS A 169 -13.82 -12.79 -13.18
CA CYS A 169 -13.07 -12.92 -11.92
C CYS A 169 -11.80 -12.05 -11.86
N LEU A 170 -11.54 -11.19 -12.84
CA LEU A 170 -10.44 -10.20 -12.79
C LEU A 170 -10.74 -9.00 -11.88
N GLY A 171 -11.71 -9.11 -10.98
CA GLY A 171 -12.02 -8.12 -9.95
C GLY A 171 -12.52 -8.80 -8.68
N VAL A 172 -12.27 -8.14 -7.52
CA VAL A 172 -12.60 -8.68 -6.20
C VAL A 172 -14.08 -9.06 -6.09
N LYS A 173 -14.99 -8.24 -6.63
CA LYS A 173 -16.43 -8.51 -6.62
C LYS A 173 -16.81 -9.76 -7.42
N GLY A 174 -16.15 -10.03 -8.54
CA GLY A 174 -16.35 -11.23 -9.34
C GLY A 174 -15.98 -12.51 -8.56
N ILE A 175 -14.84 -12.48 -7.90
CA ILE A 175 -14.37 -13.58 -7.04
C ILE A 175 -15.35 -13.79 -5.87
N ALA A 176 -15.80 -12.71 -5.23
CA ALA A 176 -16.78 -12.78 -4.13
C ALA A 176 -18.11 -13.41 -4.59
N ARG A 177 -18.57 -13.09 -5.81
CA ARG A 177 -19.78 -13.69 -6.41
C ARG A 177 -19.64 -15.20 -6.57
N ASP A 178 -18.50 -15.65 -7.08
CA ASP A 178 -18.23 -17.08 -7.30
C ASP A 178 -18.15 -17.85 -5.99
N LEU A 179 -17.43 -17.31 -4.99
CA LEU A 179 -17.41 -17.89 -3.65
C LEU A 179 -18.80 -17.93 -3.01
N SER A 180 -19.62 -16.91 -3.24
CA SER A 180 -21.01 -16.91 -2.76
C SER A 180 -21.84 -18.02 -3.43
N SER A 181 -21.66 -18.21 -4.75
CA SER A 181 -22.33 -19.28 -5.49
C SER A 181 -21.88 -20.68 -5.04
N ALA A 182 -20.65 -20.80 -4.56
CA ALA A 182 -20.10 -22.01 -3.97
C ALA A 182 -20.48 -22.23 -2.48
N GLY A 183 -21.34 -21.38 -1.92
CA GLY A 183 -21.84 -21.54 -0.55
C GLY A 183 -20.92 -21.03 0.56
N VAL A 184 -19.81 -20.35 0.25
CA VAL A 184 -18.85 -19.85 1.25
C VAL A 184 -19.40 -18.66 2.04
N GLY A 185 -20.40 -17.98 1.51
CA GLY A 185 -21.02 -16.83 2.16
C GLY A 185 -22.10 -16.19 1.29
N LYS A 186 -22.58 -15.03 1.70
CA LYS A 186 -23.60 -14.26 0.97
C LYS A 186 -22.96 -13.05 0.30
N LEU A 187 -23.16 -12.90 -1.01
CA LEU A 187 -22.73 -11.72 -1.75
C LEU A 187 -23.43 -10.47 -1.18
N LEU A 188 -22.64 -9.45 -0.91
CA LEU A 188 -23.16 -8.15 -0.46
C LEU A 188 -23.48 -7.28 -1.68
N GLU A 189 -24.73 -6.85 -1.76
CA GLU A 189 -25.15 -5.90 -2.78
C GLU A 189 -24.65 -4.49 -2.45
N SER A 190 -23.89 -3.90 -3.36
CA SER A 190 -23.50 -2.50 -3.26
C SER A 190 -24.73 -1.61 -3.50
N LYS A 191 -25.19 -0.90 -2.49
CA LYS A 191 -26.23 0.14 -2.67
C LYS A 191 -25.63 1.32 -3.42
N ILE A 192 -25.77 1.35 -4.73
CA ILE A 192 -25.34 2.49 -5.55
C ILE A 192 -26.29 3.65 -5.24
N LYS A 193 -25.77 4.73 -4.66
CA LYS A 193 -26.56 5.95 -4.48
C LYS A 193 -26.84 6.55 -5.85
N LYS A 194 -28.11 6.83 -6.15
CA LYS A 194 -28.48 7.55 -7.38
C LYS A 194 -27.82 8.93 -7.35
N LEU A 195 -27.04 9.22 -8.38
CA LEU A 195 -26.45 10.55 -8.55
C LEU A 195 -27.55 11.56 -8.89
N LYS A 196 -27.61 12.66 -8.17
CA LYS A 196 -28.46 13.79 -8.53
C LYS A 196 -27.72 14.58 -9.61
N LEU A 197 -28.25 14.57 -10.82
CA LEU A 197 -27.74 15.44 -11.89
C LEU A 197 -28.18 16.86 -11.62
N THR A 198 -27.23 17.78 -11.47
CA THR A 198 -27.50 19.16 -11.08
C THR A 198 -27.51 20.14 -12.25
N ALA A 199 -26.92 19.76 -13.39
CA ALA A 199 -26.87 20.60 -14.58
C ALA A 199 -26.67 19.76 -15.86
N LYS A 200 -27.11 20.32 -17.00
CA LYS A 200 -26.70 19.81 -18.32
C LYS A 200 -25.28 20.30 -18.63
N HIS A 201 -24.50 19.51 -19.32
CA HIS A 201 -23.15 19.89 -19.80
C HIS A 201 -23.15 20.04 -21.34
N SER A 202 -22.19 20.79 -21.86
CA SER A 202 -22.06 21.05 -23.29
C SER A 202 -21.34 19.97 -24.07
N ILE A 203 -20.72 19.00 -23.38
CA ILE A 203 -19.97 17.90 -24.03
C ILE A 203 -20.98 16.94 -24.66
N LYS A 204 -20.91 16.81 -25.99
CA LYS A 204 -21.74 15.88 -26.77
C LYS A 204 -20.99 14.56 -26.90
N THR A 205 -21.64 13.46 -26.56
CA THR A 205 -21.14 12.11 -26.77
C THR A 205 -21.94 11.47 -27.90
N SER A 206 -21.25 10.91 -28.90
CA SER A 206 -21.87 10.17 -29.98
C SER A 206 -21.23 8.79 -30.11
N ILE A 207 -22.05 7.80 -30.42
CA ILE A 207 -21.59 6.44 -30.73
C ILE A 207 -21.62 6.31 -32.26
N VAL A 208 -20.46 6.09 -32.85
CA VAL A 208 -20.38 5.75 -34.27
C VAL A 208 -20.84 4.30 -34.43
N LYS A 209 -22.00 4.10 -35.05
CA LYS A 209 -22.53 2.76 -35.34
C LYS A 209 -21.84 2.21 -36.57
N ASP A 210 -20.85 1.36 -36.34
CA ASP A 210 -20.23 0.52 -37.36
C ASP A 210 -20.65 -0.92 -37.17
N LYS A 211 -20.69 -1.70 -38.25
CA LYS A 211 -21.04 -3.15 -38.22
C LYS A 211 -20.10 -3.95 -37.28
N ASN A 212 -18.91 -3.47 -37.05
CA ASN A 212 -17.89 -4.07 -36.17
C ASN A 212 -17.84 -3.47 -34.75
N SER A 213 -18.68 -2.46 -34.46
CA SER A 213 -18.69 -1.81 -33.15
C SER A 213 -19.44 -2.67 -32.13
N GLY A 214 -18.73 -3.18 -31.12
CA GLY A 214 -19.34 -3.85 -29.98
C GLY A 214 -19.99 -2.92 -28.95
N CYS A 215 -19.95 -1.59 -29.16
CA CYS A 215 -20.48 -0.61 -28.21
C CYS A 215 -21.94 -0.33 -28.51
N ALA A 216 -22.86 -0.98 -27.76
CA ALA A 216 -24.32 -0.79 -27.91
C ALA A 216 -24.83 0.48 -27.21
N ALA A 217 -24.21 0.87 -26.08
CA ALA A 217 -24.56 2.06 -25.30
C ALA A 217 -23.35 2.60 -24.56
N PHE A 218 -23.27 3.92 -24.44
CA PHE A 218 -22.23 4.59 -23.68
C PHE A 218 -22.85 5.68 -22.80
N GLY A 219 -22.57 5.63 -21.50
CA GLY A 219 -22.97 6.64 -20.52
C GLY A 219 -21.78 7.42 -20.02
N SER A 220 -21.87 8.74 -19.99
CA SER A 220 -20.85 9.62 -19.43
C SER A 220 -21.43 10.58 -18.41
N CYS A 221 -20.61 10.98 -17.45
CA CYS A 221 -20.97 11.97 -16.45
C CYS A 221 -19.86 13.01 -16.35
N TYR A 222 -20.23 14.28 -16.44
CA TYR A 222 -19.30 15.38 -16.24
C TYR A 222 -19.34 15.88 -14.81
N ILE A 223 -18.22 15.88 -14.15
CA ILE A 223 -18.08 16.29 -12.75
C ILE A 223 -17.23 17.55 -12.69
N LYS A 224 -17.80 18.63 -12.07
CA LYS A 224 -17.12 19.92 -11.89
C LYS A 224 -16.48 20.05 -10.51
N ASN A 225 -15.58 21.01 -10.37
CA ASN A 225 -14.98 21.43 -9.11
C ASN A 225 -14.24 20.31 -8.38
N ILE A 226 -13.59 19.42 -9.15
CA ILE A 226 -12.71 18.41 -8.58
C ILE A 226 -11.33 19.02 -8.37
N THR A 227 -10.80 18.86 -7.16
CA THR A 227 -9.38 19.11 -6.86
C THR A 227 -8.68 17.79 -6.72
N ASN A 228 -7.74 17.49 -7.62
CA ASN A 228 -6.92 16.28 -7.51
C ASN A 228 -5.93 16.47 -6.36
N LYS A 229 -6.03 15.63 -5.33
CA LYS A 229 -5.21 15.63 -4.12
C LYS A 229 -4.59 14.25 -3.92
N GLU A 230 -3.81 14.12 -2.86
CA GLU A 230 -3.41 12.80 -2.38
C GLU A 230 -4.63 11.93 -2.06
N SER A 231 -4.51 10.66 -2.34
CA SER A 231 -5.53 9.66 -1.99
C SER A 231 -5.75 9.56 -0.48
N PRO A 232 -6.98 9.32 -0.03
CA PRO A 232 -7.25 9.04 1.37
C PRO A 232 -6.56 7.75 1.83
N ASP A 233 -6.24 7.64 3.10
CA ASP A 233 -5.46 6.54 3.67
C ASP A 233 -6.04 5.16 3.39
N TRP A 234 -7.38 5.01 3.38
CA TRP A 234 -8.03 3.74 3.08
C TRP A 234 -7.74 3.25 1.65
N LEU A 235 -7.71 4.19 0.68
CA LEU A 235 -7.41 3.90 -0.73
C LEU A 235 -5.93 3.58 -0.92
N LYS A 236 -5.06 4.39 -0.33
CA LYS A 236 -3.61 4.13 -0.31
C LYS A 236 -3.30 2.74 0.22
N LYS A 237 -3.91 2.36 1.36
CA LYS A 237 -3.71 1.03 1.97
C LYS A 237 -4.08 -0.11 1.02
N LYS A 238 -5.26 -0.04 0.39
CA LYS A 238 -5.72 -1.08 -0.54
C LYS A 238 -4.77 -1.24 -1.72
N LEU A 239 -4.39 -0.15 -2.37
CA LEU A 239 -3.50 -0.21 -3.53
C LEU A 239 -2.10 -0.69 -3.15
N THR A 240 -1.55 -0.19 -2.04
CA THR A 240 -0.23 -0.63 -1.55
C THR A 240 -0.22 -2.12 -1.18
N ALA A 241 -1.31 -2.64 -0.62
CA ALA A 241 -1.43 -4.07 -0.34
C ALA A 241 -1.31 -4.93 -1.61
N LEU A 242 -1.76 -4.43 -2.75
CA LEU A 242 -1.59 -5.09 -4.06
C LEU A 242 -0.23 -4.81 -4.72
N GLY A 243 0.68 -4.07 -4.08
CA GLY A 243 1.97 -3.68 -4.64
C GLY A 243 1.92 -2.47 -5.57
N LEU A 244 0.78 -1.75 -5.61
CA LEU A 244 0.64 -0.53 -6.41
C LEU A 244 1.08 0.70 -5.62
N LYS A 245 1.77 1.61 -6.30
CA LYS A 245 2.14 2.90 -5.73
C LYS A 245 0.98 3.89 -5.90
N PRO A 246 0.42 4.47 -4.81
CA PRO A 246 -0.52 5.56 -4.92
C PRO A 246 0.11 6.78 -5.61
N ILE A 247 -0.62 7.41 -6.54
CA ILE A 247 -0.14 8.55 -7.34
C ILE A 247 -0.95 9.80 -6.96
N SER A 248 -2.25 9.76 -7.19
CA SER A 248 -3.17 10.85 -6.87
C SER A 248 -4.59 10.31 -6.78
N ALA A 249 -5.48 11.00 -6.10
CA ALA A 249 -6.83 10.51 -5.83
C ALA A 249 -7.60 10.12 -7.12
N VAL A 250 -7.47 10.87 -8.19
CA VAL A 250 -8.18 10.57 -9.45
C VAL A 250 -7.61 9.31 -10.10
N VAL A 251 -6.29 9.19 -10.20
CA VAL A 251 -5.63 7.99 -10.76
C VAL A 251 -5.89 6.75 -9.89
N ASP A 252 -5.79 6.91 -8.58
CA ASP A 252 -5.94 5.81 -7.64
C ASP A 252 -7.39 5.28 -7.59
N ILE A 253 -8.39 6.16 -7.81
CA ILE A 253 -9.79 5.74 -7.95
C ILE A 253 -9.97 4.86 -9.20
N THR A 254 -9.35 5.20 -10.33
CA THR A 254 -9.45 4.36 -11.54
C THR A 254 -8.85 2.98 -11.31
N ASN A 255 -7.68 2.92 -10.67
CA ASN A 255 -7.06 1.66 -10.26
C ASN A 255 -7.95 0.87 -9.30
N TYR A 256 -8.52 1.53 -8.29
CA TYR A 256 -9.42 0.90 -7.33
C TYR A 256 -10.64 0.27 -8.05
N VAL A 257 -11.31 1.02 -8.91
CA VAL A 257 -12.49 0.52 -9.66
C VAL A 257 -12.11 -0.65 -10.57
N MET A 258 -10.95 -0.60 -11.19
CA MET A 258 -10.44 -1.70 -12.02
C MET A 258 -10.27 -2.98 -11.21
N PHE A 259 -9.60 -2.93 -10.05
CA PHE A 259 -9.39 -4.11 -9.21
C PHE A 259 -10.65 -4.56 -8.47
N ASP A 260 -11.52 -3.63 -8.08
CA ASP A 260 -12.73 -3.95 -7.34
C ASP A 260 -13.81 -4.57 -8.24
N LEU A 261 -14.07 -3.95 -9.41
CA LEU A 261 -15.20 -4.27 -10.28
C LEU A 261 -14.82 -4.86 -11.64
N ASN A 262 -13.52 -5.04 -11.91
CA ASN A 262 -13.02 -5.42 -13.24
C ASN A 262 -13.50 -4.44 -14.34
N ARG A 263 -13.34 -3.15 -14.10
CA ARG A 263 -13.69 -2.09 -15.05
C ARG A 263 -12.49 -1.19 -15.26
N PRO A 264 -11.67 -1.45 -16.28
CA PRO A 264 -10.58 -0.56 -16.65
C PRO A 264 -11.15 0.81 -17.11
N LEU A 265 -10.53 1.87 -16.63
CA LEU A 265 -10.88 3.26 -16.88
C LEU A 265 -9.71 4.02 -17.50
#